data_7710462bd8197ad91288b45371d96674
#
_entry.id   7710462bd8197ad91288b45371d96674
#
_cell.length_a   1.000
_cell.length_b   1.000
_cell.length_c   1.000
_cell.angle_alpha   90.00
_cell.angle_beta   90.00
_cell.angle_gamma   90.00
#
_symmetry.space_group_name_H-M   'P 1'
#
loop_
_entity.id
_entity.type
_entity.pdbx_description
1 polymer ?
#
loop_
_entity_poly.entity_id
_entity_poly.type
_entity_poly.pdbx_seq_one_letter_code
_entity_poly.pdbx_strand_id
1 'polypeptide(L)' 'MDTAELREIVGEEHVQENVSLAGYTTFRIGGPADVLVQAGEEEQLEKVLAWCRESGRPWILLGRGSNVLVDD' A
#
# COMPACT_ATOMS: atom_id res chain seq x y z
N MET A 1 9.26 -3.06 7.93
CA MET A 1 9.21 -2.14 6.77
C MET A 1 9.13 -0.70 7.26
N ASP A 2 9.97 0.15 6.74
CA ASP A 2 9.92 1.57 7.08
C ASP A 2 8.89 2.28 6.19
N THR A 3 7.82 2.78 6.79
CA THR A 3 6.73 3.42 6.05
C THR A 3 6.80 4.94 6.09
N ALA A 4 7.88 5.52 6.60
CA ALA A 4 7.96 6.97 6.74
C ALA A 4 7.79 7.70 5.42
N GLU A 5 8.42 7.21 4.34
CA GLU A 5 8.27 7.83 3.02
C GLU A 5 6.85 7.73 2.49
N LEU A 6 6.19 6.58 2.71
CA LEU A 6 4.80 6.41 2.29
C LEU A 6 3.89 7.39 3.02
N ARG A 7 4.13 7.60 4.30
CA ARG A 7 3.35 8.54 5.10
C ARG A 7 3.55 9.99 4.65
N GLU A 8 4.73 10.31 4.15
CA GLU A 8 4.98 11.63 3.57
C GLU A 8 4.25 11.81 2.24
N ILE A 9 4.13 10.74 1.46
CA ILE A 9 3.50 10.81 0.14
C ILE A 9 1.98 10.99 0.26
N VAL A 10 1.33 10.19 1.10
CA VAL A 10 -0.14 10.11 1.12
C VAL A 10 -0.77 10.64 2.40
N GLY A 11 0.02 10.94 3.42
CA GLY A 11 -0.49 11.32 4.73
C GLY A 11 -0.49 10.14 5.69
N GLU A 12 -0.21 10.42 6.95
CA GLU A 12 -0.05 9.38 7.96
C GLU A 12 -1.30 8.54 8.14
N GLU A 13 -2.46 9.15 8.09
CA GLU A 13 -3.74 8.46 8.27
C GLU A 13 -4.10 7.53 7.10
N HIS A 14 -3.40 7.65 5.99
CA HIS A 14 -3.67 6.82 4.80
C HIS A 14 -2.74 5.63 4.64
N VAL A 15 -1.93 5.36 5.65
CA VAL A 15 -1.04 4.20 5.68
C VAL A 15 -1.40 3.32 6.87
N GLN A 16 -1.78 2.07 6.60
CA GLN A 16 -2.15 1.10 7.63
C GLN A 16 -1.17 -0.07 7.59
N GLU A 17 -0.57 -0.38 8.72
CA GLU A 17 0.35 -1.51 8.85
C GLU A 17 -0.36 -2.70 9.47
N ASN A 18 0.20 -3.89 9.23
CA ASN A 18 -0.31 -5.14 9.78
C ASN A 18 -1.78 -5.37 9.40
N VAL A 19 -2.07 -5.16 8.13
CA VAL A 19 -3.44 -5.23 7.62
C VAL A 19 -3.79 -6.67 7.25
N SER A 20 -4.99 -7.10 7.67
CA SER A 20 -5.58 -8.34 7.18
C SER A 20 -6.57 -7.99 6.09
N LEU A 21 -6.42 -8.59 4.92
CA LEU A 21 -7.29 -8.34 3.78
C LEU A 21 -8.45 -9.32 3.66
N ALA A 22 -8.70 -10.13 4.67
CA ALA A 22 -9.76 -11.13 4.62
C ALA A 22 -11.14 -10.53 4.30
N GLY A 23 -11.36 -9.27 4.67
CA GLY A 23 -12.61 -8.56 4.37
C GLY A 23 -12.61 -7.77 3.08
N TYR A 24 -11.48 -7.69 2.37
CA TYR A 24 -11.35 -6.88 1.17
C TYR A 24 -11.26 -7.69 -0.11
N THR A 25 -10.87 -8.95 -0.01
CA THR A 25 -10.64 -9.79 -1.19
C THR A 25 -10.86 -11.25 -0.84
N THR A 26 -11.20 -12.05 -1.85
CA THR A 26 -11.28 -13.50 -1.71
C THR A 26 -9.91 -14.17 -1.82
N PHE A 27 -8.90 -13.44 -2.23
CA PHE A 27 -7.53 -13.95 -2.30
C PHE A 27 -6.87 -13.86 -0.95
N ARG A 28 -6.00 -14.79 -0.67
CA ARG A 28 -5.22 -14.80 0.57
C ARG A 28 -3.93 -14.01 0.39
N ILE A 29 -4.08 -12.75 0.04
CA ILE A 29 -2.98 -11.83 -0.03
C ILE A 29 -3.09 -10.88 1.16
N GLY A 30 -1.97 -10.45 1.65
CA GLY A 30 -1.94 -9.59 2.81
C GLY A 30 -1.78 -10.39 4.09
N GLY A 31 -0.56 -10.48 4.55
CA GLY A 31 -0.25 -11.02 5.87
C GLY A 31 -0.27 -9.92 6.92
N PRO A 32 -0.01 -10.27 8.18
CA PRO A 32 -0.01 -9.29 9.26
C PRO A 32 1.04 -8.20 9.14
N ALA A 33 2.06 -8.42 8.31
CA ALA A 33 3.13 -7.43 8.11
C ALA A 33 2.93 -6.54 6.89
N ASP A 34 1.88 -6.79 6.12
CA ASP A 34 1.62 -6.02 4.92
C ASP A 34 1.09 -4.63 5.23
N VAL A 35 1.29 -3.73 4.29
CA VAL A 35 0.92 -2.32 4.45
C VAL A 35 -0.09 -1.95 3.38
N LEU A 36 -1.19 -1.34 3.81
CA LEU A 36 -2.20 -0.81 2.91
C LEU A 36 -2.01 0.70 2.80
N VAL A 37 -1.86 1.19 1.58
CA VAL A 37 -1.66 2.61 1.30
C VAL A 37 -2.82 3.12 0.47
N GLN A 38 -3.47 4.18 0.94
CA GLN A 38 -4.55 4.84 0.21
C GLN A 38 -4.01 6.08 -0.46
N ALA A 39 -3.93 6.05 -1.78
CA ALA A 39 -3.48 7.18 -2.58
C ALA A 39 -4.69 7.95 -3.10
N GLY A 40 -4.90 9.17 -2.61
CA GLY A 40 -6.09 9.95 -2.96
C GLY A 40 -6.00 10.64 -4.32
N GLU A 41 -4.80 10.72 -4.88
CA GLU A 41 -4.56 11.39 -6.15
C GLU A 41 -3.67 10.53 -7.03
N GLU A 42 -3.80 10.71 -8.35
CA GLU A 42 -2.99 9.95 -9.30
C GLU A 42 -1.49 10.17 -9.10
N GLU A 43 -1.11 11.39 -8.79
CA GLU A 43 0.30 11.71 -8.50
C GLU A 43 0.81 10.95 -7.28
N GLN A 44 -0.02 10.84 -6.25
CA GLN A 44 0.35 10.07 -5.06
C GLN A 44 0.51 8.59 -5.40
N LEU A 45 -0.40 8.06 -6.22
CA LEU A 45 -0.32 6.67 -6.65
C LEU A 45 0.98 6.40 -7.40
N GLU A 46 1.37 7.28 -8.31
CA GLU A 46 2.61 7.13 -9.06
C GLU A 46 3.83 7.12 -8.13
N LYS A 47 3.83 7.98 -7.13
CA LYS A 47 4.92 8.04 -6.16
C LYS A 47 5.00 6.78 -5.30
N VAL A 48 3.85 6.26 -4.89
CA VAL A 48 3.79 5.01 -4.12
C VAL A 48 4.34 3.85 -4.94
N LEU A 49 3.92 3.73 -6.20
CA LEU A 49 4.39 2.65 -7.07
C LEU A 49 5.87 2.77 -7.36
N ALA A 50 6.39 3.99 -7.54
CA ALA A 50 7.81 4.21 -7.71
C ALA A 50 8.59 3.79 -6.47
N TRP A 51 8.08 4.10 -5.30
CA TRP A 51 8.68 3.67 -4.03
C TRP A 51 8.74 2.14 -3.95
N CYS A 52 7.65 1.46 -4.34
CA CYS A 52 7.62 -0.01 -4.35
C CYS A 52 8.68 -0.59 -5.28
N ARG A 53 8.83 -0.02 -6.48
CA ARG A 53 9.84 -0.48 -7.43
C ARG A 53 11.26 -0.27 -6.91
N GLU A 54 11.52 0.87 -6.34
CA GLU A 54 12.85 1.20 -5.82
C GLU A 54 13.23 0.34 -4.62
N SER A 55 12.26 0.01 -3.78
CA SER A 55 12.49 -0.83 -2.60
C SER A 55 12.45 -2.32 -2.92
N GLY A 56 12.04 -2.70 -4.13
CA GLY A 56 11.96 -4.10 -4.54
C GLY A 56 10.82 -4.87 -3.88
N ARG A 57 9.81 -4.18 -3.37
CA ARG A 57 8.70 -4.83 -2.68
C ARG A 57 7.56 -5.13 -3.64
N PRO A 58 7.01 -6.34 -3.58
CA PRO A 58 5.81 -6.67 -4.35
C PRO A 58 4.63 -5.82 -3.90
N TRP A 59 3.76 -5.50 -4.84
CA TRP A 59 2.56 -4.74 -4.54
C TRP A 59 1.40 -5.20 -5.42
N ILE A 60 0.19 -4.92 -4.96
CA ILE A 60 -1.02 -5.17 -5.74
C ILE A 60 -1.96 -3.98 -5.58
N LEU A 61 -2.62 -3.63 -6.66
CA LEU A 61 -3.61 -2.57 -6.67
C LEU A 61 -4.97 -3.18 -6.36
N LEU A 62 -5.66 -2.62 -5.37
CA LEU A 62 -6.95 -3.13 -4.91
C LEU A 62 -8.09 -2.23 -5.37
N GLY A 63 -9.19 -2.85 -5.74
CA GLY A 63 -10.41 -2.13 -6.09
C GLY A 63 -10.23 -1.27 -7.32
N ARG A 64 -10.68 -0.04 -7.25
CA ARG A 64 -10.69 0.87 -8.40
C ARG A 64 -9.50 1.83 -8.43
N GLY A 65 -8.39 1.41 -7.89
CA GLY A 65 -7.14 2.09 -8.23
C GLY A 65 -6.61 3.13 -7.29
N SER A 66 -7.12 3.21 -6.07
CA SER A 66 -6.52 4.13 -5.10
C SER A 66 -5.90 3.44 -3.90
N ASN A 67 -6.08 2.13 -3.77
CA ASN A 67 -5.52 1.37 -2.65
C ASN A 67 -4.43 0.43 -3.15
N VAL A 68 -3.25 0.55 -2.56
CA VAL A 68 -2.10 -0.28 -2.89
C VAL A 68 -1.74 -1.12 -1.68
N LEU A 69 -1.72 -2.42 -1.84
CA LEU A 69 -1.20 -3.33 -0.82
C LEU A 69 0.27 -3.60 -1.13
N VAL A 70 1.11 -3.31 -0.18
CA VAL A 70 2.56 -3.55 -0.30
C VAL A 70 2.89 -4.74 0.59
N ASP A 71 3.47 -5.75 -0.02
CA ASP A 71 3.90 -6.95 0.67
C ASP A 71 5.26 -6.71 1.32
N ASP A 72 5.36 -7.06 2.57
CA ASP A 72 6.63 -6.94 3.28
C ASP A 72 7.50 -8.20 3.01
#